data_7df4a1faaa20176dd06a8db381835613
#
_entry.id   7df4a1faaa20176dd06a8db381835613
#
_cell.length_a   1.000
_cell.length_b   1.000
_cell.length_c   1.000
_cell.angle_alpha   90.00
_cell.angle_beta   90.00
_cell.angle_gamma   90.00
#
_symmetry.space_group_name_H-M   'P 1'
#
loop_
_entity.id
_entity.type
_entity.pdbx_description
1 polymer ?
#
loop_
_entity_poly.entity_id
_entity_poly.type
_entity_poly.pdbx_seq_one_letter_code
_entity_poly.pdbx_strand_id
1 'polypeptide(L)'
;MKEFDVIIIGGGITGAGTARDCALRGLRTLLIERDDIACGASGRNHGLLHSGARYAVNDPESATECIKENMILRRIARNCVDPTDGLFISLPEDGLDYQANFIAKCKQAGIRTEVLSPKKALALEPAVNPALIGAVRVPDASVDPFRLVAANVLDARLHGAEVMTRCEVTSLIMDGATVKGVKVLDKATGQTESIYAYYVVNAAGIWGAHIAELAGVKIGMLPSKGTLLVFNHRVARMVINRCRKPANADILVPGDVVSVIGTTSDKVPFEQCDDMRATKEEVELLLREGCQLVPELANTRIIRAYAGVRPLVASDDDPSGR
;
A
#
# COMPACT_ATOMS: atom_id res chain seq x y z
N MET A 1 11.96 -31.56 -16.29
CA MET A 1 11.14 -30.32 -16.27
C MET A 1 10.83 -30.01 -14.82
N LYS A 2 11.03 -28.76 -14.40
CA LYS A 2 10.58 -28.34 -13.06
C LYS A 2 9.06 -28.23 -13.08
N GLU A 3 8.39 -28.87 -12.13
CA GLU A 3 6.94 -28.88 -12.02
C GLU A 3 6.53 -28.43 -10.62
N PHE A 4 5.65 -27.43 -10.56
CA PHE A 4 5.11 -26.85 -9.34
C PHE A 4 3.60 -27.10 -9.24
N ASP A 5 3.06 -26.99 -8.05
CA ASP A 5 1.60 -26.97 -7.88
C ASP A 5 1.07 -25.58 -8.21
N VAL A 6 1.81 -24.52 -7.81
CA VAL A 6 1.45 -23.12 -8.03
C VAL A 6 2.67 -22.30 -8.45
N ILE A 7 2.52 -21.53 -9.53
CA ILE A 7 3.40 -20.41 -9.87
C ILE A 7 2.69 -19.11 -9.56
N ILE A 8 3.38 -18.19 -8.90
CA ILE A 8 2.87 -16.86 -8.55
C ILE A 8 3.72 -15.81 -9.25
N ILE A 9 3.07 -14.95 -10.04
CA ILE A 9 3.74 -13.88 -10.81
C ILE A 9 3.60 -12.56 -10.06
N GLY A 10 4.72 -12.00 -9.58
CA GLY A 10 4.81 -10.73 -8.88
C GLY A 10 5.22 -10.86 -7.42
N GLY A 11 6.35 -10.24 -7.06
CA GLY A 11 6.96 -10.23 -5.72
C GLY A 11 6.52 -9.07 -4.81
N GLY A 12 5.33 -8.51 -5.06
CA GLY A 12 4.67 -7.56 -4.15
C GLY A 12 4.04 -8.25 -2.95
N ILE A 13 3.36 -7.49 -2.07
CA ILE A 13 2.76 -8.04 -0.85
C ILE A 13 1.70 -9.11 -1.14
N THR A 14 0.93 -8.95 -2.21
CA THR A 14 -0.09 -9.93 -2.62
C THR A 14 0.57 -11.26 -3.01
N GLY A 15 1.57 -11.22 -3.89
CA GLY A 15 2.27 -12.44 -4.32
C GLY A 15 3.07 -13.09 -3.19
N ALA A 16 3.76 -12.30 -2.37
CA ALA A 16 4.50 -12.80 -1.21
C ALA A 16 3.59 -13.48 -0.18
N GLY A 17 2.43 -12.86 0.12
CA GLY A 17 1.43 -13.43 1.02
C GLY A 17 0.81 -14.72 0.47
N THR A 18 0.48 -14.75 -0.84
CA THR A 18 -0.03 -15.93 -1.52
C THR A 18 1.01 -17.05 -1.52
N ALA A 19 2.27 -16.74 -1.83
CA ALA A 19 3.35 -17.74 -1.82
C ALA A 19 3.54 -18.37 -0.44
N ARG A 20 3.49 -17.54 0.61
CA ARG A 20 3.55 -17.99 1.98
C ARG A 20 2.38 -18.92 2.33
N ASP A 21 1.15 -18.55 2.02
CA ASP A 21 -0.03 -19.36 2.33
C ASP A 21 -0.02 -20.70 1.57
N CYS A 22 0.35 -20.70 0.30
CA CYS A 22 0.51 -21.89 -0.51
C CYS A 22 1.59 -22.83 0.07
N ALA A 23 2.76 -22.29 0.44
CA ALA A 23 3.85 -23.08 1.03
C ALA A 23 3.47 -23.66 2.40
N LEU A 24 2.81 -22.89 3.27
CA LEU A 24 2.29 -23.38 4.55
C LEU A 24 1.26 -24.52 4.40
N ARG A 25 0.55 -24.59 3.28
CA ARG A 25 -0.36 -25.69 2.93
C ARG A 25 0.36 -26.89 2.31
N GLY A 26 1.69 -26.85 2.16
CA GLY A 26 2.49 -27.92 1.59
C GLY A 26 2.48 -27.99 0.06
N LEU A 27 2.02 -26.93 -0.63
CA LEU A 27 2.08 -26.85 -2.09
C LEU A 27 3.49 -26.53 -2.57
N ARG A 28 3.97 -27.22 -3.61
CA ARG A 28 5.21 -26.86 -4.32
C ARG A 28 5.00 -25.52 -5.01
N THR A 29 5.54 -24.45 -4.44
CA THR A 29 5.24 -23.08 -4.80
C THR A 29 6.47 -22.39 -5.40
N LEU A 30 6.28 -21.67 -6.50
CA LEU A 30 7.29 -20.81 -7.11
C LEU A 30 6.75 -19.38 -7.18
N LEU A 31 7.50 -18.43 -6.63
CA LEU A 31 7.29 -17.00 -6.80
C LEU A 31 8.28 -16.44 -7.83
N ILE A 32 7.78 -15.74 -8.83
CA ILE A 32 8.60 -15.11 -9.88
C ILE A 32 8.38 -13.60 -9.85
N GLU A 33 9.49 -12.84 -9.74
CA GLU A 33 9.50 -11.39 -9.72
C GLU A 33 10.45 -10.85 -10.79
N ARG A 34 9.95 -9.91 -11.58
CA ARG A 34 10.68 -9.28 -12.69
C ARG A 34 11.93 -8.51 -12.25
N ASP A 35 11.84 -7.83 -11.10
CA ASP A 35 12.91 -7.00 -10.55
C ASP A 35 13.34 -7.54 -9.18
N ASP A 36 13.20 -6.76 -8.12
CA ASP A 36 13.34 -7.21 -6.74
C ASP A 36 11.99 -7.19 -6.03
N ILE A 37 11.90 -7.86 -4.88
CA ILE A 37 10.66 -7.86 -4.09
C ILE A 37 10.27 -6.44 -3.68
N ALA A 38 8.95 -6.19 -3.59
CA ALA A 38 8.38 -4.90 -3.21
C ALA A 38 8.72 -3.70 -4.13
N CYS A 39 9.19 -3.90 -5.36
CA CYS A 39 9.53 -2.79 -6.27
C CYS A 39 8.30 -2.05 -6.84
N GLY A 40 7.11 -2.66 -6.85
CA GLY A 40 5.86 -2.03 -7.27
C GLY A 40 5.20 -1.18 -6.17
N ALA A 41 3.87 -1.11 -6.17
CA ALA A 41 3.08 -0.35 -5.20
C ALA A 41 3.39 -0.73 -3.73
N SER A 42 3.78 -1.98 -3.49
CA SER A 42 4.09 -2.49 -2.14
C SER A 42 5.25 -1.77 -1.46
N GLY A 43 6.25 -1.28 -2.20
CA GLY A 43 7.35 -0.48 -1.66
C GLY A 43 7.25 1.01 -1.96
N ARG A 44 6.16 1.45 -2.58
CA ARG A 44 5.97 2.85 -2.99
C ARG A 44 4.72 3.46 -2.37
N ASN A 45 4.49 3.16 -1.09
CA ASN A 45 3.42 3.71 -0.26
C ASN A 45 4.01 4.41 0.98
N HIS A 46 3.17 5.04 1.79
CA HIS A 46 3.62 5.75 2.99
C HIS A 46 3.79 4.86 4.23
N GLY A 47 3.52 3.56 4.13
CA GLY A 47 3.64 2.65 5.28
C GLY A 47 2.52 2.80 6.32
N LEU A 48 1.34 3.25 5.94
CA LEU A 48 0.18 3.28 6.84
C LEU A 48 -0.51 1.91 6.87
N LEU A 49 -0.60 1.32 8.05
CA LEU A 49 -1.52 0.23 8.33
C LEU A 49 -2.86 0.82 8.76
N HIS A 50 -3.75 0.97 7.78
CA HIS A 50 -5.06 1.60 7.97
C HIS A 50 -5.91 0.85 9.00
N SER A 51 -6.55 1.61 9.91
CA SER A 51 -7.69 1.11 10.69
C SER A 51 -8.99 1.06 9.88
N GLY A 52 -8.99 1.64 8.67
CA GLY A 52 -10.17 1.84 7.86
C GLY A 52 -10.91 3.17 8.11
N ALA A 53 -10.51 3.94 9.13
CA ALA A 53 -11.20 5.18 9.49
C ALA A 53 -11.31 6.17 8.32
N ARG A 54 -10.26 6.30 7.49
CA ARG A 54 -10.28 7.17 6.31
C ARG A 54 -11.36 6.81 5.29
N TYR A 55 -11.77 5.55 5.25
CA TYR A 55 -12.78 5.03 4.31
C TYR A 55 -14.18 5.02 4.90
N ALA A 56 -14.32 5.10 6.22
CA ALA A 56 -15.56 4.83 6.94
C ALA A 56 -16.79 5.61 6.43
N VAL A 57 -16.60 6.85 5.94
CA VAL A 57 -17.70 7.70 5.42
C VAL A 57 -18.06 7.35 3.98
N ASN A 58 -17.08 7.07 3.13
CA ASN A 58 -17.28 6.95 1.68
C ASN A 58 -17.33 5.50 1.20
N ASP A 59 -16.68 4.58 1.94
CA ASP A 59 -16.54 3.17 1.60
C ASP A 59 -16.54 2.32 2.89
N PRO A 60 -17.73 2.09 3.48
CA PRO A 60 -17.86 1.34 4.74
C PRO A 60 -17.42 -0.12 4.67
N GLU A 61 -17.48 -0.74 3.50
CA GLU A 61 -17.04 -2.12 3.28
C GLU A 61 -15.53 -2.21 3.43
N SER A 62 -14.77 -1.42 2.66
CA SER A 62 -13.31 -1.32 2.81
C SER A 62 -12.89 -0.91 4.22
N ALA A 63 -13.64 -0.03 4.89
CA ALA A 63 -13.37 0.33 6.28
C ALA A 63 -13.44 -0.88 7.23
N THR A 64 -14.45 -1.73 7.05
CA THR A 64 -14.67 -2.93 7.86
C THR A 64 -13.61 -4.00 7.60
N GLU A 65 -13.19 -4.16 6.35
CA GLU A 65 -12.09 -5.07 5.98
C GLU A 65 -10.76 -4.59 6.54
N CYS A 66 -10.44 -3.30 6.37
CA CYS A 66 -9.19 -2.71 6.87
C CYS A 66 -8.99 -2.92 8.37
N ILE A 67 -10.04 -2.69 9.20
CA ILE A 67 -9.86 -2.88 10.66
C ILE A 67 -9.62 -4.34 11.02
N LYS A 68 -10.26 -5.29 10.35
CA LYS A 68 -10.03 -6.72 10.58
C LYS A 68 -8.58 -7.10 10.26
N GLU A 69 -8.10 -6.70 9.09
CA GLU A 69 -6.71 -6.96 8.65
C GLU A 69 -5.68 -6.23 9.54
N ASN A 70 -5.94 -4.98 9.92
CA ASN A 70 -5.09 -4.23 10.85
C ASN A 70 -4.89 -5.02 12.15
N MET A 71 -5.97 -5.51 12.75
CA MET A 71 -5.89 -6.27 14.00
C MET A 71 -5.17 -7.62 13.85
N ILE A 72 -5.29 -8.26 12.69
CA ILE A 72 -4.56 -9.49 12.38
C ILE A 72 -3.06 -9.20 12.27
N LEU A 73 -2.67 -8.22 11.44
CA LEU A 73 -1.27 -7.87 11.19
C LEU A 73 -0.55 -7.39 12.46
N ARG A 74 -1.21 -6.60 13.30
CA ARG A 74 -0.68 -6.21 14.63
C ARG A 74 -0.33 -7.41 15.50
N ARG A 75 -1.01 -8.54 15.32
CA ARG A 75 -0.78 -9.77 16.08
C ARG A 75 0.31 -10.65 15.47
N ILE A 76 0.27 -10.85 14.15
CA ILE A 76 1.13 -11.85 13.47
C ILE A 76 2.41 -11.25 12.89
N ALA A 77 2.46 -9.94 12.64
CA ALA A 77 3.59 -9.23 12.02
C ALA A 77 4.16 -8.13 12.92
N ARG A 78 4.33 -8.40 14.22
CA ARG A 78 4.75 -7.42 15.24
C ARG A 78 6.09 -6.75 14.94
N ASN A 79 6.98 -7.46 14.28
CA ASN A 79 8.30 -6.95 13.87
C ASN A 79 8.25 -6.02 12.66
N CYS A 80 7.09 -5.93 11.99
CA CYS A 80 6.87 -5.07 10.84
C CYS A 80 5.94 -3.88 11.16
N VAL A 81 5.23 -3.92 12.30
CA VAL A 81 4.19 -2.95 12.66
C VAL A 81 4.59 -2.20 13.92
N ASP A 82 4.60 -0.85 13.82
CA ASP A 82 4.69 0.05 14.97
C ASP A 82 3.26 0.53 15.33
N PRO A 83 2.74 0.21 16.53
CA PRO A 83 1.38 0.53 16.96
C PRO A 83 1.24 2.01 17.38
N THR A 84 1.46 2.92 16.46
CA THR A 84 1.49 4.38 16.68
C THR A 84 0.15 4.97 17.06
N ASP A 85 -0.97 4.30 16.79
CA ASP A 85 -2.29 4.90 16.64
C ASP A 85 -2.31 6.06 15.60
N GLY A 86 -3.47 6.68 15.38
CA GLY A 86 -3.62 7.80 14.47
C GLY A 86 -4.51 8.89 15.06
N LEU A 87 -4.24 10.13 14.67
CA LEU A 87 -5.06 11.30 14.97
C LEU A 87 -5.68 11.83 13.68
N PHE A 88 -6.99 11.96 13.66
CA PHE A 88 -7.72 12.75 12.67
C PHE A 88 -7.97 14.12 13.26
N ILE A 89 -7.21 15.15 12.81
CA ILE A 89 -7.29 16.50 13.33
C ILE A 89 -8.21 17.39 12.50
N SER A 90 -9.02 18.23 13.13
CA SER A 90 -9.80 19.28 12.49
C SER A 90 -9.10 20.62 12.71
N LEU A 91 -8.86 21.38 11.64
CA LEU A 91 -8.40 22.76 11.71
C LEU A 91 -9.60 23.71 11.58
N PRO A 92 -9.47 25.01 11.88
CA PRO A 92 -10.58 25.96 11.83
C PRO A 92 -11.34 25.97 10.51
N GLU A 93 -10.65 25.83 9.38
CA GLU A 93 -11.23 25.76 8.04
C GLU A 93 -12.01 24.46 7.76
N ASP A 94 -11.74 23.37 8.47
CA ASP A 94 -12.46 22.10 8.33
C ASP A 94 -13.78 22.09 9.12
N GLY A 95 -13.86 22.88 10.21
CA GLY A 95 -14.97 22.81 11.16
C GLY A 95 -15.02 21.49 11.91
N LEU A 96 -16.13 21.21 12.59
CA LEU A 96 -16.38 19.96 13.33
C LEU A 96 -17.56 19.14 12.78
N ASP A 97 -18.25 19.62 11.75
CA ASP A 97 -19.46 18.95 11.23
C ASP A 97 -19.13 17.58 10.64
N TYR A 98 -18.01 17.47 9.93
CA TYR A 98 -17.55 16.19 9.39
C TYR A 98 -17.22 15.19 10.49
N GLN A 99 -16.67 15.64 11.62
CA GLN A 99 -16.21 14.78 12.72
C GLN A 99 -17.32 13.93 13.32
N ALA A 100 -18.53 14.48 13.50
CA ALA A 100 -19.66 13.75 14.06
C ALA A 100 -20.08 12.56 13.18
N ASN A 101 -20.21 12.80 11.87
CA ASN A 101 -20.51 11.75 10.90
C ASN A 101 -19.39 10.71 10.81
N PHE A 102 -18.13 11.16 10.79
CA PHE A 102 -16.93 10.32 10.79
C PHE A 102 -16.93 9.33 11.95
N ILE A 103 -17.18 9.79 13.18
CA ILE A 103 -17.25 8.96 14.38
C ILE A 103 -18.36 7.92 14.28
N ALA A 104 -19.56 8.35 13.83
CA ALA A 104 -20.69 7.45 13.67
C ALA A 104 -20.38 6.33 12.65
N LYS A 105 -19.75 6.67 11.53
CA LYS A 105 -19.36 5.72 10.50
C LYS A 105 -18.22 4.79 10.92
N CYS A 106 -17.22 5.30 11.62
CA CYS A 106 -16.18 4.46 12.24
C CYS A 106 -16.79 3.41 13.19
N LYS A 107 -17.72 3.83 14.04
CA LYS A 107 -18.43 2.90 14.94
C LYS A 107 -19.21 1.81 14.18
N GLN A 108 -19.89 2.17 13.09
CA GLN A 108 -20.58 1.20 12.23
C GLN A 108 -19.64 0.17 11.61
N ALA A 109 -18.44 0.60 11.22
CA ALA A 109 -17.39 -0.28 10.67
C ALA A 109 -16.61 -1.08 11.75
N GLY A 110 -16.94 -0.91 13.05
CA GLY A 110 -16.23 -1.60 14.14
C GLY A 110 -14.90 -0.96 14.53
N ILE A 111 -14.65 0.27 14.12
CA ILE A 111 -13.43 1.01 14.41
C ILE A 111 -13.60 1.79 15.71
N ARG A 112 -12.72 1.55 16.69
CA ARG A 112 -12.71 2.30 17.95
C ARG A 112 -12.25 3.74 17.72
N THR A 113 -13.00 4.69 18.27
CA THR A 113 -12.67 6.12 18.21
C THR A 113 -12.64 6.72 19.60
N GLU A 114 -11.77 7.71 19.83
CA GLU A 114 -11.69 8.52 21.04
C GLU A 114 -11.65 9.99 20.64
N VAL A 115 -12.64 10.77 21.07
CA VAL A 115 -12.71 12.22 20.83
C VAL A 115 -11.78 12.92 21.80
N LEU A 116 -10.89 13.76 21.31
CA LEU A 116 -9.91 14.49 22.09
C LEU A 116 -10.15 15.99 21.96
N SER A 117 -10.07 16.70 23.09
CA SER A 117 -9.94 18.16 23.08
C SER A 117 -8.58 18.55 22.49
N PRO A 118 -8.43 19.79 21.96
CA PRO A 118 -7.16 20.30 21.44
C PRO A 118 -6.00 20.11 22.43
N LYS A 119 -6.24 20.43 23.72
CA LYS A 119 -5.24 20.28 24.78
C LYS A 119 -4.77 18.82 24.94
N LYS A 120 -5.70 17.87 24.90
CA LYS A 120 -5.36 16.43 25.00
C LYS A 120 -4.64 15.92 23.76
N ALA A 121 -5.06 16.37 22.57
CA ALA A 121 -4.41 16.00 21.31
C ALA A 121 -2.95 16.48 21.28
N LEU A 122 -2.69 17.74 21.64
CA LEU A 122 -1.34 18.32 21.75
C LEU A 122 -0.48 17.66 22.83
N ALA A 123 -1.09 17.20 23.94
CA ALA A 123 -0.34 16.45 24.96
C ALA A 123 0.09 15.06 24.48
N LEU A 124 -0.72 14.39 23.64
CA LEU A 124 -0.39 13.09 23.05
C LEU A 124 0.61 13.21 21.90
N GLU A 125 0.38 14.19 21.03
CA GLU A 125 1.20 14.44 19.84
C GLU A 125 1.55 15.94 19.75
N PRO A 126 2.66 16.35 20.35
CA PRO A 126 3.06 17.77 20.37
C PRO A 126 3.38 18.35 18.99
N ALA A 127 3.65 17.51 18.00
CA ALA A 127 4.02 17.95 16.65
C ALA A 127 2.84 18.43 15.80
N VAL A 128 1.59 18.09 16.19
CA VAL A 128 0.42 18.52 15.40
C VAL A 128 0.25 20.03 15.42
N ASN A 129 -0.38 20.54 14.37
CA ASN A 129 -0.67 21.97 14.26
C ASN A 129 -1.43 22.47 15.50
N PRO A 130 -0.87 23.45 16.25
CA PRO A 130 -1.48 23.96 17.48
C PRO A 130 -2.81 24.69 17.26
N ALA A 131 -3.13 25.08 16.01
CA ALA A 131 -4.41 25.69 15.65
C ALA A 131 -5.56 24.68 15.56
N LEU A 132 -5.33 23.38 15.82
CA LEU A 132 -6.40 22.38 15.76
C LEU A 132 -7.54 22.72 16.72
N ILE A 133 -8.78 22.51 16.27
CA ILE A 133 -10.01 22.77 17.04
C ILE A 133 -10.63 21.50 17.62
N GLY A 134 -10.17 20.32 17.18
CA GLY A 134 -10.59 19.00 17.66
C GLY A 134 -9.76 17.89 17.05
N ALA A 135 -9.83 16.71 17.65
CA ALA A 135 -9.19 15.52 17.11
C ALA A 135 -9.96 14.24 17.46
N VAL A 136 -9.80 13.21 16.65
CA VAL A 136 -10.31 11.85 16.90
C VAL A 136 -9.14 10.89 16.81
N ARG A 137 -8.87 10.14 17.89
CA ARG A 137 -7.89 9.05 17.90
C ARG A 137 -8.52 7.76 17.38
N VAL A 138 -7.79 7.05 16.54
CA VAL A 138 -8.18 5.78 15.92
C VAL A 138 -7.02 4.77 15.98
N PRO A 139 -7.26 3.45 15.83
CA PRO A 139 -6.21 2.43 15.88
C PRO A 139 -5.47 2.27 14.53
N ASP A 140 -5.02 3.37 13.92
CA ASP A 140 -4.04 3.31 12.83
C ASP A 140 -2.68 2.82 13.36
N ALA A 141 -1.81 2.35 12.46
CA ALA A 141 -0.44 2.02 12.80
C ALA A 141 0.49 2.36 11.63
N SER A 142 1.78 2.44 11.87
CA SER A 142 2.72 2.39 10.77
C SER A 142 3.21 0.96 10.54
N VAL A 143 3.54 0.64 9.30
CA VAL A 143 4.09 -0.64 8.88
C VAL A 143 5.29 -0.40 7.98
N ASP A 144 6.37 -1.17 8.20
CA ASP A 144 7.45 -1.25 7.23
C ASP A 144 7.05 -2.21 6.10
N PRO A 145 6.70 -1.70 4.91
CA PRO A 145 6.20 -2.54 3.83
C PRO A 145 7.28 -3.45 3.26
N PHE A 146 8.55 -3.04 3.30
CA PHE A 146 9.66 -3.87 2.82
C PHE A 146 9.90 -5.05 3.75
N ARG A 147 9.93 -4.81 5.07
CA ARG A 147 10.03 -5.88 6.07
C ARG A 147 8.85 -6.84 5.97
N LEU A 148 7.63 -6.34 5.77
CA LEU A 148 6.44 -7.19 5.66
C LEU A 148 6.51 -8.11 4.44
N VAL A 149 6.90 -7.59 3.27
CA VAL A 149 7.08 -8.42 2.06
C VAL A 149 8.22 -9.42 2.27
N ALA A 150 9.39 -8.96 2.76
CA ALA A 150 10.55 -9.83 2.99
C ALA A 150 10.25 -10.94 4.00
N ALA A 151 9.51 -10.64 5.08
CA ALA A 151 9.11 -11.63 6.08
C ALA A 151 8.21 -12.72 5.48
N ASN A 152 7.23 -12.34 4.61
CA ASN A 152 6.39 -13.31 3.92
C ASN A 152 7.21 -14.18 2.95
N VAL A 153 8.12 -13.58 2.18
CA VAL A 153 8.99 -14.32 1.24
C VAL A 153 9.93 -15.26 2.00
N LEU A 154 10.52 -14.80 3.11
CA LEU A 154 11.40 -15.64 3.92
C LEU A 154 10.64 -16.82 4.53
N ASP A 155 9.46 -16.59 5.09
CA ASP A 155 8.62 -17.62 5.69
C ASP A 155 8.15 -18.64 4.62
N ALA A 156 7.76 -18.16 3.43
CA ALA A 156 7.46 -19.03 2.29
C ALA A 156 8.63 -19.95 1.94
N ARG A 157 9.86 -19.41 1.86
CA ARG A 157 11.08 -20.20 1.59
C ARG A 157 11.40 -21.21 2.69
N LEU A 158 11.21 -20.85 3.96
CA LEU A 158 11.36 -21.76 5.08
C LEU A 158 10.40 -22.97 5.02
N HIS A 159 9.25 -22.77 4.37
CA HIS A 159 8.25 -23.82 4.12
C HIS A 159 8.33 -24.44 2.71
N GLY A 160 9.46 -24.26 2.01
CA GLY A 160 9.77 -24.97 0.77
C GLY A 160 9.40 -24.23 -0.52
N ALA A 161 8.94 -22.99 -0.48
CA ALA A 161 8.75 -22.21 -1.72
C ALA A 161 10.08 -21.84 -2.37
N GLU A 162 10.14 -21.91 -3.69
CA GLU A 162 11.22 -21.32 -4.49
C GLU A 162 10.86 -19.87 -4.85
N VAL A 163 11.88 -19.01 -4.95
CA VAL A 163 11.73 -17.59 -5.28
C VAL A 163 12.77 -17.20 -6.33
N MET A 164 12.31 -16.67 -7.44
CA MET A 164 13.13 -16.17 -8.54
C MET A 164 12.92 -14.65 -8.64
N THR A 165 13.94 -13.87 -8.36
CA THR A 165 13.99 -12.42 -8.62
C THR A 165 14.80 -12.12 -9.86
N ARG A 166 14.60 -10.95 -10.48
CA ARG A 166 15.17 -10.57 -11.79
C ARG A 166 14.80 -11.55 -12.91
N CYS A 167 13.63 -12.17 -12.77
CA CYS A 167 13.10 -13.17 -13.67
C CYS A 167 11.73 -12.71 -14.19
N GLU A 168 11.64 -12.47 -15.48
CA GLU A 168 10.44 -11.92 -16.12
C GLU A 168 9.64 -13.02 -16.81
N VAL A 169 8.34 -13.09 -16.51
CA VAL A 169 7.41 -13.94 -17.27
C VAL A 169 7.10 -13.26 -18.60
N THR A 170 7.58 -13.84 -19.68
CA THR A 170 7.45 -13.27 -21.04
C THR A 170 6.28 -13.87 -21.83
N SER A 171 5.84 -15.07 -21.47
CA SER A 171 4.64 -15.69 -22.06
C SER A 171 4.08 -16.80 -21.15
N LEU A 172 2.83 -17.16 -21.40
CA LEU A 172 2.19 -18.33 -20.78
C LEU A 172 2.33 -19.55 -21.69
N ILE A 173 2.47 -20.73 -21.09
CA ILE A 173 2.42 -22.02 -21.78
C ILE A 173 0.98 -22.47 -21.75
N MET A 174 0.35 -22.53 -22.92
CA MET A 174 -1.07 -22.85 -23.07
C MET A 174 -1.27 -24.27 -23.63
N ASP A 175 -2.34 -24.91 -23.18
CA ASP A 175 -2.90 -26.15 -23.78
C ASP A 175 -4.40 -25.88 -24.01
N GLY A 176 -4.75 -25.51 -25.23
CA GLY A 176 -6.06 -24.96 -25.54
C GLY A 176 -6.33 -23.66 -24.73
N ALA A 177 -7.38 -23.66 -23.95
CA ALA A 177 -7.74 -22.55 -23.05
C ALA A 177 -7.11 -22.68 -21.64
N THR A 178 -6.30 -23.70 -21.38
CA THR A 178 -5.73 -23.98 -20.06
C THR A 178 -4.29 -23.50 -19.99
N VAL A 179 -3.95 -22.71 -18.96
CA VAL A 179 -2.56 -22.35 -18.64
C VAL A 179 -1.88 -23.56 -17.99
N LYS A 180 -0.73 -23.98 -18.52
CA LYS A 180 0.08 -25.12 -18.02
C LYS A 180 1.40 -24.67 -17.41
N GLY A 181 1.74 -23.40 -17.53
CA GLY A 181 3.00 -22.88 -17.02
C GLY A 181 3.37 -21.54 -17.63
N VAL A 182 4.63 -21.17 -17.48
CA VAL A 182 5.18 -19.88 -17.91
C VAL A 182 6.51 -20.07 -18.62
N LYS A 183 6.84 -19.14 -19.54
CA LYS A 183 8.21 -18.93 -20.02
C LYS A 183 8.81 -17.75 -19.27
N VAL A 184 10.00 -17.95 -18.74
CA VAL A 184 10.69 -16.99 -17.86
C VAL A 184 12.02 -16.60 -18.47
N LEU A 185 12.26 -15.32 -18.56
CA LEU A 185 13.55 -14.72 -18.92
C LEU A 185 14.33 -14.35 -17.65
N ASP A 186 15.48 -14.98 -17.43
CA ASP A 186 16.44 -14.52 -16.43
C ASP A 186 17.17 -13.26 -16.98
N LYS A 187 16.90 -12.11 -16.39
CA LYS A 187 17.45 -10.81 -16.83
C LYS A 187 18.97 -10.68 -16.57
N ALA A 188 19.53 -11.49 -15.67
CA ALA A 188 20.97 -11.48 -15.40
C ALA A 188 21.77 -12.27 -16.43
N THR A 189 21.23 -13.39 -16.89
CA THR A 189 21.92 -14.30 -17.83
C THR A 189 21.42 -14.18 -19.27
N GLY A 190 20.22 -13.63 -19.47
CA GLY A 190 19.52 -13.60 -20.76
C GLY A 190 18.95 -14.96 -21.18
N GLN A 191 19.00 -15.97 -20.31
CA GLN A 191 18.48 -17.29 -20.59
C GLN A 191 16.97 -17.36 -20.40
N THR A 192 16.30 -18.16 -21.23
CA THR A 192 14.86 -18.40 -21.12
C THR A 192 14.63 -19.85 -20.75
N GLU A 193 13.74 -20.10 -19.78
CA GLU A 193 13.31 -21.45 -19.40
C GLU A 193 11.79 -21.58 -19.41
N SER A 194 11.31 -22.82 -19.54
CA SER A 194 9.89 -23.18 -19.44
C SER A 194 9.65 -23.87 -18.11
N ILE A 195 8.71 -23.37 -17.30
CA ILE A 195 8.35 -23.89 -15.99
C ILE A 195 6.87 -24.22 -15.99
N TYR A 196 6.52 -25.41 -15.51
CA TYR A 196 5.17 -25.94 -15.54
C TYR A 196 4.54 -25.93 -14.15
N ALA A 197 3.22 -25.70 -14.09
CA ALA A 197 2.43 -25.79 -12.87
C ALA A 197 0.96 -26.13 -13.16
N TYR A 198 0.25 -26.62 -12.13
CA TYR A 198 -1.20 -26.82 -12.21
C TYR A 198 -1.96 -25.48 -12.17
N TYR A 199 -1.46 -24.49 -11.42
CA TYR A 199 -2.07 -23.17 -11.31
C TYR A 199 -1.03 -22.06 -11.50
N VAL A 200 -1.44 -20.99 -12.17
CA VAL A 200 -0.66 -19.76 -12.31
C VAL A 200 -1.48 -18.61 -11.73
N VAL A 201 -0.97 -17.98 -10.69
CA VAL A 201 -1.59 -16.85 -10.00
C VAL A 201 -0.97 -15.55 -10.50
N ASN A 202 -1.79 -14.66 -11.04
CA ASN A 202 -1.37 -13.34 -11.45
C ASN A 202 -1.48 -12.35 -10.26
N ALA A 203 -0.35 -12.02 -9.65
CA ALA A 203 -0.21 -11.04 -8.57
C ALA A 203 0.68 -9.85 -9.00
N ALA A 204 0.73 -9.54 -10.30
CA ALA A 204 1.64 -8.56 -10.89
C ALA A 204 1.19 -7.09 -10.72
N GLY A 205 0.25 -6.78 -9.80
CA GLY A 205 -0.18 -5.43 -9.50
C GLY A 205 -0.69 -4.68 -10.73
N ILE A 206 -0.14 -3.48 -11.01
CA ILE A 206 -0.58 -2.68 -12.16
C ILE A 206 -0.28 -3.38 -13.50
N TRP A 207 0.73 -4.23 -13.58
CA TRP A 207 1.06 -5.03 -14.76
C TRP A 207 0.22 -6.29 -14.91
N GLY A 208 -0.72 -6.52 -13.97
CA GLY A 208 -1.60 -7.70 -14.00
C GLY A 208 -2.46 -7.79 -15.26
N ALA A 209 -2.86 -6.67 -15.85
CA ALA A 209 -3.57 -6.65 -17.13
C ALA A 209 -2.72 -7.21 -18.28
N HIS A 210 -1.43 -6.87 -18.33
CA HIS A 210 -0.51 -7.39 -19.33
C HIS A 210 -0.33 -8.93 -19.21
N ILE A 211 -0.18 -9.42 -17.98
CA ILE A 211 -0.11 -10.88 -17.74
C ILE A 211 -1.42 -11.57 -18.13
N ALA A 212 -2.57 -10.98 -17.84
CA ALA A 212 -3.88 -11.53 -18.21
C ALA A 212 -4.07 -11.57 -19.74
N GLU A 213 -3.58 -10.56 -20.45
CA GLU A 213 -3.65 -10.49 -21.92
C GLU A 213 -2.88 -11.65 -22.59
N LEU A 214 -1.80 -12.15 -21.98
CA LEU A 214 -1.09 -13.33 -22.45
C LEU A 214 -1.96 -14.60 -22.45
N ALA A 215 -3.03 -14.61 -21.66
CA ALA A 215 -4.07 -15.67 -21.66
C ALA A 215 -5.32 -15.27 -22.46
N GLY A 216 -5.30 -14.16 -23.19
CA GLY A 216 -6.46 -13.66 -23.93
C GLY A 216 -7.55 -13.03 -23.04
N VAL A 217 -7.26 -12.76 -21.75
CA VAL A 217 -8.18 -12.14 -20.79
C VAL A 217 -7.89 -10.65 -20.71
N LYS A 218 -8.92 -9.82 -20.91
CA LYS A 218 -8.81 -8.36 -20.77
C LYS A 218 -9.21 -7.90 -19.38
N ILE A 219 -8.36 -7.13 -18.73
CA ILE A 219 -8.63 -6.46 -17.45
C ILE A 219 -8.46 -4.97 -17.66
N GLY A 220 -9.49 -4.18 -17.40
CA GLY A 220 -9.43 -2.72 -17.42
C GLY A 220 -8.67 -2.21 -16.20
N MET A 221 -7.47 -1.66 -16.40
CA MET A 221 -6.70 -1.03 -15.32
C MET A 221 -6.80 0.49 -15.42
N LEU A 222 -6.89 1.13 -14.27
CA LEU A 222 -6.92 2.60 -14.10
C LEU A 222 -5.72 3.03 -13.26
N PRO A 223 -4.53 3.21 -13.87
CA PRO A 223 -3.34 3.59 -13.12
C PRO A 223 -3.52 4.95 -12.44
N SER A 224 -3.31 5.00 -11.13
CA SER A 224 -3.36 6.23 -10.35
C SER A 224 -2.03 6.44 -9.65
N LYS A 225 -1.31 7.48 -10.09
CA LYS A 225 -0.03 7.90 -9.51
C LYS A 225 -0.27 8.52 -8.13
N GLY A 226 0.58 8.19 -7.18
CA GLY A 226 0.65 8.84 -5.87
C GLY A 226 2.09 9.19 -5.54
N THR A 227 2.35 10.47 -5.30
CA THR A 227 3.66 11.00 -4.92
C THR A 227 3.77 11.13 -3.41
N LEU A 228 4.97 10.86 -2.89
CA LEU A 228 5.29 10.88 -1.47
C LEU A 228 6.61 11.62 -1.23
N LEU A 229 6.71 12.27 -0.06
CA LEU A 229 7.93 12.90 0.43
C LEU A 229 8.41 12.20 1.69
N VAL A 230 9.72 11.97 1.78
CA VAL A 230 10.40 11.44 2.96
C VAL A 230 11.23 12.53 3.59
N PHE A 231 11.04 12.76 4.88
CA PHE A 231 11.79 13.70 5.70
C PHE A 231 12.89 12.99 6.49
N ASN A 232 13.97 13.72 6.80
CA ASN A 232 15.20 13.16 7.35
C ASN A 232 15.12 12.69 8.81
N HIS A 233 13.99 12.92 9.49
CA HIS A 233 13.75 12.40 10.85
C HIS A 233 12.27 12.21 11.13
N ARG A 234 11.96 11.48 12.18
CA ARG A 234 10.61 11.21 12.65
C ARG A 234 10.10 12.42 13.45
N VAL A 235 9.30 13.29 12.82
CA VAL A 235 8.75 14.52 13.42
C VAL A 235 7.53 14.26 14.28
N ALA A 236 6.80 13.16 14.06
CA ALA A 236 5.58 12.80 14.79
C ALA A 236 5.68 11.40 15.37
N ARG A 237 4.96 11.15 16.46
CA ARG A 237 4.86 9.85 17.12
C ARG A 237 3.71 9.01 16.57
N MET A 238 2.63 9.68 16.17
CA MET A 238 1.38 9.09 15.69
C MET A 238 1.19 9.35 14.20
N VAL A 239 0.36 8.53 13.55
CA VAL A 239 -0.13 8.87 12.21
C VAL A 239 -1.04 10.08 12.32
N ILE A 240 -0.89 11.07 11.45
CA ILE A 240 -1.70 12.29 11.46
C ILE A 240 -2.48 12.40 10.16
N ASN A 241 -3.81 12.54 10.28
CA ASN A 241 -4.75 12.72 9.18
C ASN A 241 -5.57 14.00 9.37
N ARG A 242 -6.12 14.56 8.27
CA ARG A 242 -7.16 15.59 8.33
C ARG A 242 -8.53 14.95 8.55
N CYS A 243 -9.32 15.49 9.48
CA CYS A 243 -10.71 15.07 9.73
C CYS A 243 -11.67 15.84 8.81
N ARG A 244 -11.59 15.54 7.53
CA ARG A 244 -12.42 16.13 6.45
C ARG A 244 -12.64 15.09 5.34
N LYS A 245 -13.44 15.46 4.32
CA LYS A 245 -13.52 14.64 3.10
C LYS A 245 -12.10 14.41 2.57
N PRO A 246 -11.70 13.14 2.30
CA PRO A 246 -10.35 12.80 1.86
C PRO A 246 -9.88 13.62 0.66
N ALA A 247 -8.68 14.19 0.76
CA ALA A 247 -8.02 14.97 -0.28
C ALA A 247 -6.54 14.56 -0.42
N ASN A 248 -5.81 15.19 -1.34
CA ASN A 248 -4.38 14.97 -1.51
C ASN A 248 -3.60 15.45 -0.28
N ALA A 249 -2.49 14.77 0.03
CA ALA A 249 -1.54 15.15 1.08
C ALA A 249 -2.11 15.18 2.52
N ASP A 250 -3.18 14.47 2.79
CA ASP A 250 -3.86 14.49 4.09
C ASP A 250 -3.24 13.57 5.15
N ILE A 251 -2.16 12.84 4.86
CA ILE A 251 -1.64 11.80 5.75
C ILE A 251 -0.14 11.96 5.95
N LEU A 252 0.28 12.12 7.19
CA LEU A 252 1.67 11.99 7.64
C LEU A 252 1.82 10.70 8.43
N VAL A 253 2.77 9.85 8.02
CA VAL A 253 3.06 8.57 8.68
C VAL A 253 4.46 8.61 9.28
N PRO A 254 4.62 8.33 10.58
CA PRO A 254 5.93 8.12 11.18
C PRO A 254 6.49 6.75 10.76
N GLY A 255 7.68 6.74 10.15
CA GLY A 255 8.48 5.54 9.96
C GLY A 255 9.42 5.29 11.15
N ASP A 256 10.34 4.34 11.03
CA ASP A 256 11.30 4.02 12.11
C ASP A 256 12.10 5.28 12.53
N VAL A 257 12.74 5.94 11.55
CA VAL A 257 13.61 7.11 11.76
C VAL A 257 13.27 8.30 10.86
N VAL A 258 12.24 8.19 10.04
CA VAL A 258 11.82 9.20 9.06
C VAL A 258 10.33 9.51 9.23
N SER A 259 9.86 10.55 8.55
CA SER A 259 8.43 10.79 8.35
C SER A 259 8.11 10.78 6.87
N VAL A 260 6.95 10.25 6.51
CA VAL A 260 6.49 10.17 5.12
C VAL A 260 5.16 10.88 5.00
N ILE A 261 5.08 11.87 4.11
CA ILE A 261 3.80 12.51 3.76
C ILE A 261 3.34 12.09 2.38
N GLY A 262 2.05 11.91 2.23
CA GLY A 262 1.40 11.56 0.96
C GLY A 262 -0.10 11.37 1.09
N THR A 263 -0.73 11.12 0.00
CA THR A 263 -0.24 11.02 -1.37
C THR A 263 -1.03 11.96 -2.28
N THR A 264 -0.50 12.23 -3.48
CA THR A 264 -1.32 12.75 -4.58
C THR A 264 -2.16 11.62 -5.22
N SER A 265 -3.08 11.96 -6.11
CA SER A 265 -3.90 10.97 -6.83
C SER A 265 -4.20 11.49 -8.24
N ASP A 266 -3.33 11.13 -9.18
CA ASP A 266 -3.39 11.59 -10.55
C ASP A 266 -3.50 10.40 -11.51
N LYS A 267 -4.44 10.44 -12.46
CA LYS A 267 -4.54 9.41 -13.49
C LYS A 267 -3.34 9.52 -14.43
N VAL A 268 -2.74 8.40 -14.77
CA VAL A 268 -1.58 8.35 -15.67
C VAL A 268 -1.79 7.28 -16.75
N PRO A 269 -1.20 7.43 -17.95
CA PRO A 269 -1.18 6.39 -18.96
C PRO A 269 -0.44 5.14 -18.46
N PHE A 270 -0.91 3.97 -18.90
CA PHE A 270 -0.31 2.69 -18.49
C PHE A 270 1.17 2.58 -18.90
N GLU A 271 1.53 3.11 -20.04
CA GLU A 271 2.88 3.09 -20.59
C GLU A 271 3.91 3.85 -19.75
N GLN A 272 3.45 4.71 -18.84
CA GLN A 272 4.31 5.47 -17.92
C GLN A 272 4.53 4.77 -16.58
N CYS A 273 3.87 3.64 -16.31
CA CYS A 273 3.88 2.99 -14.98
C CYS A 273 5.26 2.49 -14.54
N ASP A 274 6.16 2.21 -15.48
CA ASP A 274 7.52 1.72 -15.17
C ASP A 274 8.48 2.84 -14.69
N ASP A 275 8.32 4.09 -15.13
CA ASP A 275 9.19 5.24 -14.75
C ASP A 275 8.38 6.39 -14.13
N MET A 276 7.73 6.15 -13.00
CA MET A 276 7.00 7.19 -12.26
C MET A 276 7.94 8.04 -11.43
N ARG A 277 7.89 9.36 -11.64
CA ARG A 277 8.69 10.35 -10.90
C ARG A 277 7.78 11.39 -10.26
N ALA A 278 8.21 11.90 -9.10
CA ALA A 278 7.60 13.06 -8.48
C ALA A 278 7.85 14.31 -9.32
N THR A 279 6.84 15.17 -9.49
CA THR A 279 7.01 16.48 -10.12
C THR A 279 7.24 17.56 -9.06
N LYS A 280 7.72 18.72 -9.47
CA LYS A 280 7.94 19.85 -8.57
C LYS A 280 6.63 20.32 -7.94
N GLU A 281 5.57 20.40 -8.73
CA GLU A 281 4.24 20.85 -8.30
C GLU A 281 3.64 19.90 -7.25
N GLU A 282 3.84 18.59 -7.42
CA GLU A 282 3.43 17.59 -6.44
C GLU A 282 4.22 17.73 -5.13
N VAL A 283 5.53 17.96 -5.21
CA VAL A 283 6.37 18.19 -4.03
C VAL A 283 5.93 19.43 -3.28
N GLU A 284 5.68 20.54 -3.97
CA GLU A 284 5.19 21.80 -3.38
C GLU A 284 3.81 21.63 -2.73
N LEU A 285 2.90 20.89 -3.38
CA LEU A 285 1.59 20.56 -2.83
C LEU A 285 1.71 19.76 -1.53
N LEU A 286 2.49 18.66 -1.56
CA LEU A 286 2.67 17.79 -0.41
C LEU A 286 3.32 18.53 0.77
N LEU A 287 4.30 19.39 0.53
CA LEU A 287 4.93 20.17 1.56
C LEU A 287 3.96 21.20 2.15
N ARG A 288 3.21 21.94 1.33
CA ARG A 288 2.23 22.94 1.78
C ARG A 288 1.16 22.31 2.67
N GLU A 289 0.52 21.22 2.21
CA GLU A 289 -0.53 20.53 2.97
C GLU A 289 0.04 19.81 4.20
N GLY A 290 1.24 19.27 4.10
CA GLY A 290 1.95 18.66 5.22
C GLY A 290 2.22 19.62 6.36
N CYS A 291 2.61 20.86 6.04
CA CYS A 291 2.83 21.93 7.03
C CYS A 291 1.51 22.33 7.74
N GLN A 292 0.35 22.08 7.13
CA GLN A 292 -0.93 22.26 7.82
C GLN A 292 -1.17 21.19 8.89
N LEU A 293 -0.67 19.97 8.68
CA LEU A 293 -0.75 18.89 9.68
C LEU A 293 0.28 19.09 10.78
N VAL A 294 1.54 19.31 10.39
CA VAL A 294 2.71 19.42 11.26
C VAL A 294 3.58 20.60 10.78
N PRO A 295 3.49 21.78 11.41
CA PRO A 295 4.22 22.97 10.98
C PRO A 295 5.75 22.81 10.93
N GLU A 296 6.33 21.92 11.74
CA GLU A 296 7.77 21.63 11.77
C GLU A 296 8.29 21.10 10.42
N LEU A 297 7.44 20.55 9.57
CA LEU A 297 7.84 20.09 8.23
C LEU A 297 8.41 21.21 7.35
N ALA A 298 8.04 22.49 7.62
CA ALA A 298 8.59 23.63 6.91
C ALA A 298 10.11 23.79 7.13
N ASN A 299 10.62 23.33 8.28
CA ASN A 299 12.03 23.40 8.66
C ASN A 299 12.74 22.05 8.53
N THR A 300 12.02 21.01 8.13
CA THR A 300 12.55 19.65 8.06
C THR A 300 13.06 19.34 6.65
N ARG A 301 14.28 18.81 6.57
CA ARG A 301 14.89 18.46 5.27
C ARG A 301 14.18 17.31 4.60
N ILE A 302 13.74 17.50 3.36
CA ILE A 302 13.31 16.42 2.47
C ILE A 302 14.54 15.66 1.97
N ILE A 303 14.59 14.34 2.17
CA ILE A 303 15.69 13.48 1.71
C ILE A 303 15.33 12.70 0.46
N ARG A 304 14.04 12.51 0.18
CA ARG A 304 13.57 11.78 -1.00
C ARG A 304 12.15 12.20 -1.39
N ALA A 305 11.92 12.29 -2.70
CA ALA A 305 10.59 12.27 -3.30
C ALA A 305 10.49 11.05 -4.21
N TYR A 306 9.38 10.33 -4.16
CA TYR A 306 9.13 9.18 -5.05
C TYR A 306 7.65 9.06 -5.37
N ALA A 307 7.33 8.31 -6.42
CA ALA A 307 5.96 8.03 -6.81
C ALA A 307 5.73 6.53 -7.00
N GLY A 308 4.52 6.10 -6.69
CA GLY A 308 4.02 4.77 -6.97
C GLY A 308 2.72 4.83 -7.79
N VAL A 309 2.32 3.70 -8.36
CA VAL A 309 1.07 3.58 -9.12
C VAL A 309 0.14 2.61 -8.41
N ARG A 310 -1.07 3.07 -8.08
CA ARG A 310 -2.13 2.22 -7.53
C ARG A 310 -2.73 1.38 -8.66
N PRO A 311 -2.84 0.06 -8.46
CA PRO A 311 -3.47 -0.84 -9.42
C PRO A 311 -4.99 -0.83 -9.25
N LEU A 312 -5.65 0.26 -9.63
CA LEU A 312 -7.10 0.34 -9.61
C LEU A 312 -7.68 -0.42 -10.81
N VAL A 313 -8.74 -1.19 -10.58
CA VAL A 313 -9.43 -1.95 -11.62
C VAL A 313 -10.73 -1.22 -11.97
N ALA A 314 -10.97 -1.00 -13.27
CA ALA A 314 -12.25 -0.51 -13.74
C ALA A 314 -13.31 -1.60 -13.59
N SER A 315 -14.48 -1.26 -13.05
CA SER A 315 -15.67 -2.10 -13.05
C SER A 315 -16.78 -1.43 -13.85
N ASP A 316 -17.76 -2.21 -14.29
CA ASP A 316 -18.94 -1.67 -15.00
C ASP A 316 -19.74 -0.72 -14.09
N ASP A 317 -19.74 -0.96 -12.76
CA ASP A 317 -20.43 -0.16 -11.76
C ASP A 317 -19.61 1.06 -11.30
N ASP A 318 -18.28 1.02 -11.42
CA ASP A 318 -17.36 2.14 -11.09
C ASP A 318 -16.25 2.29 -12.14
N PRO A 319 -16.53 2.99 -13.26
CA PRO A 319 -15.50 3.28 -14.26
C PRO A 319 -14.42 4.25 -13.77
N SER A 320 -14.57 4.85 -12.59
CA SER A 320 -13.54 5.72 -11.97
C SER A 320 -12.47 4.96 -11.21
N GLY A 321 -12.69 3.68 -10.87
CA GLY A 321 -11.73 2.80 -10.20
C GLY A 321 -11.45 3.19 -8.75
N ARG A 322 -12.47 3.55 -8.01
CA ARG A 322 -12.35 3.90 -6.57
C ARG A 322 -12.70 2.73 -5.68
#